data_c73611c9bee08d614acd563d600142e4
#
_entry.id   c73611c9bee08d614acd563d600142e4
#
_cell.length_a   1.000
_cell.length_b   1.000
_cell.length_c   1.000
_cell.angle_alpha   90.00
_cell.angle_beta   90.00
_cell.angle_gamma   90.00
#
_symmetry.space_group_name_H-M   'P 1'
#
loop_
_entity.id
_entity.type
_entity.pdbx_description
1 polymer ?
#
loop_
_entity_poly.entity_id
_entity_poly.type
_entity_poly.pdbx_seq_one_letter_code
_entity_poly.pdbx_strand_id
1 'polypeptide(L)'
;ASDVYKRQNGALLAKKISKELDLISDKNIIFCSMKINKSNPTENIQLSIDINECKNQSVVIVDDVLNSGKTLAYAVKHFLDIEIESIKTAVLVNRSHKKFPISADFKGINLSSSLQNHVDVVFMKDKIEAFLF
;
A
#
# COMPACT_ATOMS: atom_id res chain seq x y z
N ALA A 1 -20.41 -2.56 -3.42
CA ALA A 1 -20.10 -1.79 -2.21
C ALA A 1 -18.85 -2.32 -1.51
N SER A 2 -18.72 -3.65 -1.35
CA SER A 2 -17.55 -4.25 -0.69
C SER A 2 -16.26 -4.04 -1.48
N ASP A 3 -16.31 -4.04 -2.81
CA ASP A 3 -15.13 -3.85 -3.65
C ASP A 3 -14.60 -2.41 -3.61
N VAL A 4 -15.49 -1.44 -3.55
CA VAL A 4 -15.12 -0.03 -3.40
C VAL A 4 -14.46 0.19 -2.05
N TYR A 5 -14.95 -0.45 -1.01
CA TYR A 5 -14.40 -0.37 0.35
C TYR A 5 -13.01 -0.98 0.42
N LYS A 6 -12.80 -2.14 -0.17
CA LYS A 6 -11.50 -2.83 -0.20
C LYS A 6 -10.43 -2.05 -0.97
N ARG A 7 -10.82 -1.35 -2.03
CA ARG A 7 -9.89 -0.54 -2.84
C ARG A 7 -9.34 0.67 -2.10
N GLN A 8 -9.99 1.11 -1.01
CA GLN A 8 -9.61 2.31 -0.27
C GLN A 8 -8.81 2.02 1.00
N ASN A 9 -8.64 0.75 1.39
CA ASN A 9 -7.98 0.40 2.65
C ASN A 9 -6.51 0.83 2.68
N GLY A 10 -5.79 0.65 1.58
CA GLY A 10 -4.40 1.12 1.48
C GLY A 10 -4.30 2.64 1.65
N ALA A 11 -5.20 3.39 1.01
CA ALA A 11 -5.23 4.84 1.14
C ALA A 11 -5.60 5.29 2.56
N LEU A 12 -6.54 4.61 3.22
CA LEU A 12 -6.90 4.89 4.60
C LEU A 12 -5.73 4.64 5.55
N LEU A 13 -5.01 3.56 5.37
CA LEU A 13 -3.82 3.24 6.16
C LEU A 13 -2.72 4.29 5.92
N ALA A 14 -2.45 4.64 4.67
CA ALA A 14 -1.46 5.64 4.31
C ALA A 14 -1.79 6.99 4.95
N LYS A 15 -3.05 7.37 4.95
CA LYS A 15 -3.49 8.63 5.56
C LYS A 15 -3.27 8.64 7.07
N LYS A 16 -3.53 7.52 7.75
CA LYS A 16 -3.26 7.39 9.18
C LYS A 16 -1.76 7.48 9.49
N ILE A 17 -0.93 6.79 8.69
CA ILE A 17 0.53 6.83 8.83
C ILE A 17 1.04 8.25 8.59
N SER A 18 0.55 8.92 7.57
CA SER A 18 0.91 10.30 7.23
C SER A 18 0.65 11.26 8.40
N LYS A 19 -0.50 11.13 9.05
CA LYS A 19 -0.84 11.95 10.23
C LYS A 19 0.11 11.72 11.40
N GLU A 20 0.44 10.46 11.67
CA GLU A 20 1.38 10.12 12.74
C GLU A 20 2.79 10.64 12.44
N LEU A 21 3.24 10.55 11.20
CA LEU A 21 4.53 11.07 10.77
C LEU A 21 4.61 12.59 10.88
N ASP A 22 3.54 13.30 10.57
CA ASP A 22 3.47 14.76 10.70
C ASP A 22 3.68 15.20 12.15
N LEU A 23 3.28 14.38 13.13
CA LEU A 23 3.43 14.68 14.54
C LEU A 23 4.87 14.53 15.05
N ILE A 24 5.67 13.68 14.41
CA ILE A 24 7.01 13.30 14.89
C ILE A 24 8.13 13.69 13.95
N SER A 25 7.84 14.25 12.79
CA SER A 25 8.84 14.60 11.77
C SER A 25 8.70 16.05 11.36
N ASP A 26 9.85 16.72 11.17
CA ASP A 26 9.91 18.08 10.62
C ASP A 26 9.79 18.08 9.08
N LYS A 27 9.81 16.90 8.47
CA LYS A 27 9.72 16.77 7.01
C LYS A 27 8.31 17.02 6.53
N ASN A 28 8.19 17.62 5.36
CA ASN A 28 6.91 17.79 4.69
C ASN A 28 6.46 16.46 4.12
N ILE A 29 5.36 15.92 4.63
CA ILE A 29 4.77 14.65 4.18
C ILE A 29 3.65 14.97 3.21
N ILE A 30 3.76 14.46 1.99
CA ILE A 30 2.72 14.62 0.97
C ILE A 30 1.98 13.29 0.84
N PHE A 31 0.67 13.33 1.07
CA PHE A 31 -0.20 12.18 0.86
C PHE A 31 -0.64 12.10 -0.60
N CYS A 32 -0.54 10.89 -1.16
CA CYS A 32 -1.00 10.61 -2.52
C CYS A 32 -1.78 9.30 -2.52
N SER A 33 -2.96 9.31 -3.09
CA SER A 33 -3.72 8.07 -3.33
C SER A 33 -3.43 7.55 -4.74
N MET A 34 -3.49 6.23 -4.87
CA MET A 34 -3.23 5.52 -6.13
C MET A 34 -4.44 4.66 -6.48
N LYS A 35 -4.90 4.78 -7.73
CA LYS A 35 -5.88 3.87 -8.30
C LYS A 35 -5.19 2.89 -9.21
N ILE A 36 -5.28 1.60 -8.87
CA ILE A 36 -4.74 0.51 -9.67
C ILE A 36 -5.84 -0.53 -9.87
N ASN A 37 -6.00 -1.00 -11.11
CA ASN A 37 -6.91 -2.10 -11.41
C ASN A 37 -6.22 -3.42 -11.03
N LYS A 38 -6.63 -4.02 -9.93
CA LYS A 38 -6.02 -5.26 -9.42
C LYS A 38 -6.24 -6.45 -10.36
N SER A 39 -7.31 -6.43 -11.17
CA SER A 39 -7.56 -7.46 -12.18
C SER A 39 -6.72 -7.26 -13.45
N ASN A 40 -6.38 -6.03 -13.78
CA ASN A 40 -5.54 -5.70 -14.93
C ASN A 40 -4.58 -4.55 -14.56
N PRO A 41 -3.50 -4.86 -13.83
CA PRO A 41 -2.59 -3.84 -13.31
C PRO A 41 -1.72 -3.17 -14.39
N THR A 42 -1.78 -3.67 -15.63
CA THR A 42 -1.11 -3.02 -16.78
C THR A 42 -1.89 -1.84 -17.32
N GLU A 43 -3.18 -1.68 -16.94
CA GLU A 43 -3.93 -0.48 -17.26
C GLU A 43 -3.32 0.74 -16.57
N ASN A 44 -3.67 1.93 -17.07
CA ASN A 44 -3.14 3.18 -16.54
C ASN A 44 -3.39 3.31 -15.03
N ILE A 45 -2.31 3.46 -14.29
CA ILE A 45 -2.36 3.76 -12.86
C ILE A 45 -2.54 5.27 -12.72
N GLN A 46 -3.49 5.67 -11.86
CA GLN A 46 -3.79 7.07 -11.60
C GLN A 46 -3.35 7.46 -10.20
N LEU A 47 -2.60 8.54 -10.11
CA LEU A 47 -2.22 9.16 -8.84
C LEU A 47 -3.07 10.40 -8.58
N SER A 48 -3.31 10.73 -7.32
CA SER A 48 -4.02 11.96 -6.94
C SER A 48 -3.17 13.22 -7.13
N ILE A 49 -1.86 13.06 -7.37
CA ILE A 49 -0.93 14.15 -7.67
C ILE A 49 -0.21 13.83 -8.98
N ASP A 50 0.45 14.84 -9.57
CA ASP A 50 1.32 14.62 -10.71
C ASP A 50 2.53 13.79 -10.28
N ILE A 51 2.85 12.72 -11.01
CA ILE A 51 3.99 11.85 -10.70
C ILE A 51 5.31 12.63 -10.67
N ASN A 52 5.42 13.70 -11.46
CA ASN A 52 6.63 14.53 -11.48
C ASN A 52 6.91 15.22 -10.14
N GLU A 53 5.90 15.39 -9.29
CA GLU A 53 6.09 15.90 -7.93
C GLU A 53 6.85 14.91 -7.05
N CYS A 54 6.91 13.64 -7.44
CA CYS A 54 7.65 12.59 -6.73
C CYS A 54 9.11 12.49 -7.17
N LYS A 55 9.52 13.22 -8.21
CA LYS A 55 10.89 13.17 -8.74
C LYS A 55 11.91 13.51 -7.66
N ASN A 56 12.92 12.63 -7.52
CA ASN A 56 13.99 12.75 -6.54
C ASN A 56 13.49 12.73 -5.08
N GLN A 57 12.30 12.22 -4.84
CA GLN A 57 11.71 12.10 -3.51
C GLN A 57 11.77 10.65 -3.00
N SER A 58 11.73 10.52 -1.68
CA SER A 58 11.55 9.21 -1.03
C SER A 58 10.06 8.89 -1.00
N VAL A 59 9.70 7.73 -1.51
CA VAL A 59 8.31 7.28 -1.63
C VAL A 59 8.07 6.09 -0.71
N VAL A 60 6.97 6.10 0.01
CA VAL A 60 6.49 4.93 0.76
C VAL A 60 5.18 4.48 0.14
N ILE A 61 5.16 3.26 -0.38
CA ILE A 61 3.95 2.67 -0.95
C ILE A 61 3.28 1.84 0.15
N VAL A 62 2.00 2.12 0.38
CA VAL A 62 1.24 1.52 1.49
C VAL A 62 0.09 0.70 0.93
N ASP A 63 -0.06 -0.52 1.43
CA ASP A 63 -1.22 -1.37 1.15
C ASP A 63 -1.68 -2.03 2.46
N ASP A 64 -2.90 -2.54 2.49
CA ASP A 64 -3.45 -3.19 3.68
C ASP A 64 -2.89 -4.60 3.86
N VAL A 65 -2.90 -5.41 2.81
CA VAL A 65 -2.46 -6.82 2.86
C VAL A 65 -1.52 -7.12 1.70
N LEU A 66 -0.34 -7.65 2.02
CA LEU A 66 0.58 -8.19 1.03
C LEU A 66 0.28 -9.68 0.83
N ASN A 67 -0.36 -10.00 -0.29
CA ASN A 67 -0.64 -11.38 -0.71
C ASN A 67 0.44 -11.88 -1.68
N SER A 68 0.14 -11.88 -2.98
CA SER A 68 1.09 -12.31 -4.01
C SER A 68 2.23 -11.32 -4.25
N GLY A 69 2.03 -10.07 -3.89
CA GLY A 69 2.95 -8.98 -4.19
C GLY A 69 2.71 -8.32 -5.55
N LYS A 70 1.71 -8.77 -6.31
CA LYS A 70 1.44 -8.27 -7.65
C LYS A 70 1.10 -6.77 -7.65
N THR A 71 0.19 -6.34 -6.79
CA THR A 71 -0.23 -4.93 -6.71
C THR A 71 0.94 -4.02 -6.37
N LEU A 72 1.73 -4.38 -5.36
CA LEU A 72 2.91 -3.60 -4.96
C LEU A 72 3.98 -3.58 -6.05
N ALA A 73 4.18 -4.71 -6.74
CA ALA A 73 5.15 -4.78 -7.82
C ALA A 73 4.81 -3.79 -8.94
N TYR A 74 3.55 -3.75 -9.37
CA TYR A 74 3.14 -2.80 -10.41
C TYR A 74 3.13 -1.36 -9.92
N ALA A 75 2.83 -1.12 -8.65
CA ALA A 75 2.94 0.20 -8.06
C ALA A 75 4.39 0.70 -8.05
N VAL A 76 5.33 -0.14 -7.65
CA VAL A 76 6.76 0.17 -7.70
C VAL A 76 7.19 0.50 -9.14
N LYS A 77 6.79 -0.35 -10.09
CA LYS A 77 7.10 -0.13 -11.52
C LYS A 77 6.62 1.25 -11.98
N HIS A 78 5.42 1.66 -11.58
CA HIS A 78 4.86 2.96 -11.98
C HIS A 78 5.74 4.12 -11.52
N PHE A 79 6.20 4.11 -10.27
CA PHE A 79 7.10 5.14 -9.77
C PHE A 79 8.49 5.11 -10.40
N LEU A 80 8.93 3.95 -10.88
CA LEU A 80 10.22 3.82 -11.55
C LEU A 80 10.25 4.41 -12.97
N ASP A 81 9.13 4.89 -13.48
CA ASP A 81 9.08 5.64 -14.73
C ASP A 81 9.74 7.03 -14.60
N ILE A 82 9.95 7.50 -13.39
CA ILE A 82 10.69 8.72 -13.09
C ILE A 82 11.82 8.41 -12.13
N GLU A 83 12.76 9.35 -12.00
CA GLU A 83 13.87 9.20 -11.06
C GLU A 83 13.38 9.42 -9.63
N ILE A 84 13.52 8.39 -8.79
CA ILE A 84 13.10 8.36 -7.39
C ILE A 84 14.34 8.19 -6.52
N GLU A 85 14.40 8.88 -5.38
CA GLU A 85 15.50 8.72 -4.43
C GLU A 85 15.47 7.36 -3.75
N SER A 86 14.32 6.95 -3.26
CA SER A 86 14.12 5.63 -2.63
C SER A 86 12.65 5.25 -2.64
N ILE A 87 12.39 3.94 -2.64
CA ILE A 87 11.04 3.39 -2.47
C ILE A 87 11.08 2.40 -1.33
N LYS A 88 10.17 2.56 -0.39
CA LYS A 88 9.91 1.62 0.69
C LYS A 88 8.46 1.16 0.60
N THR A 89 8.17 0.00 1.17
CA THR A 89 6.83 -0.56 1.20
C THR A 89 6.38 -0.79 2.63
N ALA A 90 5.10 -0.51 2.88
CA ALA A 90 4.50 -0.69 4.20
C ALA A 90 3.15 -1.38 4.07
N VAL A 91 2.91 -2.41 4.85
CA VAL A 91 1.64 -3.14 4.86
C VAL A 91 1.21 -3.43 6.30
N LEU A 92 -0.09 -3.56 6.51
CA LEU A 92 -0.60 -3.94 7.81
C LEU A 92 -0.42 -5.44 8.06
N VAL A 93 -0.75 -6.26 7.07
CA VAL A 93 -0.65 -7.72 7.16
C VAL A 93 0.23 -8.25 6.03
N ASN A 94 1.28 -8.96 6.41
CA ASN A 94 2.16 -9.64 5.46
C ASN A 94 1.86 -11.13 5.46
N ARG A 95 1.46 -11.66 4.30
CA ARG A 95 1.23 -13.10 4.10
C ARG A 95 2.41 -13.72 3.38
N SER A 96 2.56 -15.03 3.50
CA SER A 96 3.72 -15.77 2.98
C SER A 96 3.55 -16.31 1.56
N HIS A 97 2.49 -15.94 0.84
CA HIS A 97 2.15 -16.52 -0.48
C HIS A 97 2.57 -15.63 -1.65
N LYS A 98 3.83 -15.21 -1.66
CA LYS A 98 4.35 -14.31 -2.69
C LYS A 98 4.56 -15.02 -4.02
N LYS A 99 4.18 -14.35 -5.11
CA LYS A 99 4.46 -14.74 -6.49
C LYS A 99 5.38 -13.75 -7.21
N PHE A 100 5.59 -12.58 -6.62
CA PHE A 100 6.44 -11.50 -7.15
C PHE A 100 7.56 -11.19 -6.15
N PRO A 101 8.74 -10.78 -6.63
CA PRO A 101 9.89 -10.51 -5.78
C PRO A 101 9.74 -9.16 -5.06
N ILE A 102 8.73 -9.06 -4.25
CA ILE A 102 8.43 -7.85 -3.46
C ILE A 102 8.36 -8.26 -1.98
N SER A 103 8.90 -7.43 -1.10
CA SER A 103 8.77 -7.62 0.34
C SER A 103 8.35 -6.33 1.00
N ALA A 104 7.72 -6.44 2.17
CA ALA A 104 7.38 -5.28 2.95
C ALA A 104 8.57 -4.85 3.82
N ASP A 105 8.98 -3.59 3.68
CA ASP A 105 9.99 -3.01 4.56
C ASP A 105 9.43 -2.78 5.96
N PHE A 106 8.17 -2.37 6.02
CA PHE A 106 7.44 -2.15 7.27
C PHE A 106 6.15 -2.97 7.26
N LYS A 107 5.90 -3.70 8.31
CA LYS A 107 4.74 -4.57 8.42
C LYS A 107 4.20 -4.57 9.85
N GLY A 108 2.87 -4.58 9.96
CA GLY A 108 2.23 -4.68 11.25
C GLY A 108 2.34 -6.08 11.81
N ILE A 109 1.84 -7.08 11.09
CA ILE A 109 1.90 -8.48 11.49
C ILE A 109 2.30 -9.37 10.31
N ASN A 110 2.99 -10.46 10.63
CA ASN A 110 3.22 -11.57 9.71
C ASN A 110 2.17 -12.64 9.98
N LEU A 111 1.55 -13.13 8.93
CA LEU A 111 0.53 -14.15 9.02
C LEU A 111 0.88 -15.32 8.11
N SER A 112 1.19 -16.45 8.71
CA SER A 112 1.36 -17.71 7.98
C SER A 112 0.01 -18.40 7.93
N SER A 113 -0.56 -18.53 6.74
CA SER A 113 -1.90 -19.08 6.55
C SER A 113 -1.96 -19.87 5.25
N SER A 114 -3.03 -20.66 5.09
CA SER A 114 -3.25 -21.42 3.87
C SER A 114 -3.64 -20.50 2.70
N LEU A 115 -3.36 -20.93 1.47
CA LEU A 115 -3.76 -20.21 0.25
C LEU A 115 -5.28 -20.01 0.16
N GLN A 116 -6.05 -20.90 0.79
CA GLN A 116 -7.51 -20.85 0.79
C GLN A 116 -8.07 -19.84 1.79
N ASN A 117 -7.25 -19.42 2.74
CA ASN A 117 -7.65 -18.41 3.71
C ASN A 117 -7.67 -17.02 3.08
N HIS A 118 -8.57 -16.21 3.57
CA HIS A 118 -8.75 -14.83 3.13
C HIS A 118 -8.58 -13.88 4.31
N VAL A 119 -7.94 -12.75 4.09
CA VAL A 119 -7.74 -11.71 5.09
C VAL A 119 -8.53 -10.48 4.69
N ASP A 120 -9.41 -10.03 5.58
CA ASP A 120 -10.11 -8.76 5.45
C ASP A 120 -9.63 -7.79 6.52
N VAL A 121 -9.37 -6.55 6.12
CA VAL A 121 -9.01 -5.45 7.02
C VAL A 121 -10.17 -4.47 7.06
N VAL A 122 -10.63 -4.14 8.25
CA VAL A 122 -11.74 -3.21 8.47
C VAL A 122 -11.25 -2.01 9.26
N PHE A 123 -11.45 -0.82 8.69
CA PHE A 123 -11.13 0.46 9.33
C PHE A 123 -12.38 1.00 10.03
N MET A 124 -12.28 1.14 11.34
CA MET A 124 -13.32 1.74 12.18
C MET A 124 -12.84 3.10 12.69
N LYS A 125 -13.75 3.88 13.26
CA LYS A 125 -13.43 5.22 13.77
C LYS A 125 -12.27 5.20 14.78
N ASP A 126 -12.26 4.22 15.69
CA ASP A 126 -11.31 4.16 16.81
C ASP A 126 -10.29 3.02 16.68
N LYS A 127 -10.44 2.12 15.71
CA LYS A 127 -9.57 0.95 15.60
C LYS A 127 -9.54 0.38 14.18
N ILE A 128 -8.52 -0.44 13.93
CA ILE A 128 -8.37 -1.22 12.72
C ILE A 128 -8.38 -2.69 13.13
N GLU A 129 -9.18 -3.51 12.46
CA GLU A 129 -9.26 -4.94 12.73
C GLU A 129 -8.94 -5.72 11.44
N ALA A 130 -8.22 -6.82 11.60
CA ALA A 130 -7.94 -7.77 10.54
C ALA A 130 -8.58 -9.12 10.89
N PHE A 131 -9.29 -9.70 9.93
CA PHE A 131 -9.98 -10.97 10.10
C PHE A 131 -9.43 -12.00 9.12
N LEU A 132 -9.25 -13.22 9.60
CA LEU A 132 -8.86 -14.37 8.79
C LEU A 132 -10.06 -15.28 8.58
N PHE A 133 -10.34 -15.61 7.34
CA PHE A 133 -11.44 -16.52 6.98
C PHE A 133 -10.92 -17.81 6.37
#